data_4e094129bd6b34f0f5461051e9c54df5
#
_entry.id   4e094129bd6b34f0f5461051e9c54df5
#
_cell.length_a   1.000
_cell.length_b   1.000
_cell.length_c   1.000
_cell.angle_alpha   90.00
_cell.angle_beta   90.00
_cell.angle_gamma   90.00
#
_symmetry.space_group_name_H-M   'P 1'
#
loop_
_entity.id
_entity.type
_entity.pdbx_description
1 polymer ?
#
loop_
_entity_poly.entity_id
_entity_poly.type
_entity_poly.pdbx_seq_one_letter_code
_entity_poly.pdbx_strand_id
1 'polypeptide(L)'
;MTSTLGWTISEWLEAYRSQAINAREALHAVRAQLDSSDPAWIYIVSAAELDAQIDALGATDLPLYGIPFAVKDNIDVAGTPTTAACPAFTYIPGKDATTIARLKAAGAVVIGKTNLDQFATGLVGTRSPYGAVPNSFKADYVSGGSSSGSGVVVARGLVPFSLGTDTAGSGRVPAGFNNIVGLKPTKGRFSTSGVVPACRSLDCVSIFSLTVNDAETVASVLEAFDSTDGYSRQAPSAPIYFSSKPRFGIPKNPEWFGDKNAELAWEKSLEKLQAFGAELTPIDFTPMSTLAKLLYGGPWVAERHAAIAEFMAEHADDMNSVVRGIIEKAENFSATDTYRSEYERADLAREIQLLMSSVDALLVPTSPRHPTIAEVEADPVTVNSQLGTYTNFVNLADCSALALPAVMRDDMLPFGITLIAPAWQDATLAAFGKQWQNFIQLPLGKTEKPTPEFIPSKTAPAGYVRLAVVGAHLTGMPLNVQLQERKAIFVESTFTSNSYRLFALPNTTPPKPGLIRGKTGETGAEIIVELWDVPLEKFGSFVALIPAPLGIGTLSLKDGREVKGFICEGAAVEGATDITHLGGWRAYIKSLQK
;
A
#
# COMPACT_ATOMS: atom_id res chain seq x y z
N MET A 1 9.11 -6.85 30.86
CA MET A 1 9.44 -6.40 29.49
C MET A 1 8.24 -5.63 28.94
N THR A 2 8.47 -4.53 28.25
CA THR A 2 7.39 -3.81 27.56
C THR A 2 6.86 -4.70 26.42
N SER A 3 5.54 -4.86 26.30
CA SER A 3 4.93 -5.65 25.22
C SER A 3 5.25 -4.99 23.87
N THR A 4 5.80 -5.75 22.94
CA THR A 4 6.05 -5.31 21.55
C THR A 4 4.87 -5.57 20.61
N LEU A 5 3.75 -6.05 21.16
CA LEU A 5 2.55 -6.38 20.40
C LEU A 5 2.01 -5.15 19.65
N GLY A 6 1.84 -5.28 18.35
CA GLY A 6 1.35 -4.20 17.50
C GLY A 6 2.34 -3.05 17.27
N TRP A 7 3.61 -3.21 17.58
CA TRP A 7 4.61 -2.20 17.26
C TRP A 7 4.81 -2.08 15.74
N THR A 8 4.87 -0.83 15.27
CA THR A 8 5.27 -0.47 13.92
C THR A 8 6.78 -0.60 13.73
N ILE A 9 7.26 -0.68 12.50
CA ILE A 9 8.71 -0.70 12.19
C ILE A 9 9.42 0.50 12.85
N SER A 10 8.81 1.68 12.80
CA SER A 10 9.37 2.89 13.41
C SER A 10 9.54 2.77 14.93
N GLU A 11 8.56 2.21 15.64
CA GLU A 11 8.64 1.98 17.09
C GLU A 11 9.74 0.98 17.45
N TRP A 12 9.88 -0.10 16.68
CA TRP A 12 10.96 -1.06 16.85
C TRP A 12 12.35 -0.40 16.70
N LEU A 13 12.57 0.31 15.59
CA LEU A 13 13.83 0.97 15.30
C LEU A 13 14.16 2.05 16.34
N GLU A 14 13.17 2.77 16.83
CA GLU A 14 13.40 3.77 17.90
C GLU A 14 13.77 3.12 19.22
N ALA A 15 13.12 2.01 19.57
CA ALA A 15 13.46 1.26 20.78
C ALA A 15 14.87 0.69 20.74
N TYR A 16 15.36 0.26 19.58
CA TYR A 16 16.76 -0.16 19.40
C TYR A 16 17.73 1.01 19.47
N ARG A 17 17.42 2.13 18.80
CA ARG A 17 18.28 3.33 18.81
C ARG A 17 18.42 3.93 20.20
N SER A 18 17.34 3.98 20.96
CA SER A 18 17.35 4.46 22.35
C SER A 18 17.87 3.44 23.35
N GLN A 19 18.25 2.23 22.89
CA GLN A 19 18.67 1.11 23.74
C GLN A 19 17.62 0.70 24.80
N ALA A 20 16.35 0.99 24.54
CA ALA A 20 15.25 0.58 25.41
C ALA A 20 15.01 -0.94 25.39
N ILE A 21 15.39 -1.59 24.29
CA ILE A 21 15.34 -3.04 24.12
C ILE A 21 16.64 -3.55 23.47
N ASN A 22 16.96 -4.82 23.73
CA ASN A 22 18.01 -5.57 23.05
C ASN A 22 17.38 -6.49 22.01
N ALA A 23 17.97 -6.58 20.81
CA ALA A 23 17.41 -7.35 19.70
C ALA A 23 17.22 -8.83 20.05
N ARG A 24 18.21 -9.47 20.71
CA ARG A 24 18.12 -10.88 21.11
C ARG A 24 16.96 -11.12 22.07
N GLU A 25 16.88 -10.33 23.13
CA GLU A 25 15.84 -10.47 24.16
C GLU A 25 14.44 -10.21 23.57
N ALA A 26 14.30 -9.15 22.75
CA ALA A 26 13.05 -8.78 22.15
C ALA A 26 12.54 -9.84 21.14
N LEU A 27 13.41 -10.36 20.28
CA LEU A 27 13.05 -11.38 19.28
C LEU A 27 12.73 -12.72 19.93
N HIS A 28 13.44 -13.13 20.97
CA HIS A 28 13.07 -14.31 21.76
C HIS A 28 11.73 -14.11 22.48
N ALA A 29 11.42 -12.91 22.98
CA ALA A 29 10.14 -12.60 23.59
C ALA A 29 8.97 -12.67 22.56
N VAL A 30 9.20 -12.20 21.33
CA VAL A 30 8.23 -12.39 20.23
C VAL A 30 8.03 -13.87 19.97
N ARG A 31 9.12 -14.63 19.74
CA ARG A 31 9.04 -16.06 19.47
C ARG A 31 8.29 -16.83 20.57
N ALA A 32 8.52 -16.48 21.83
CA ALA A 32 7.85 -17.13 22.98
C ALA A 32 6.33 -16.88 23.05
N GLN A 33 5.81 -15.89 22.34
CA GLN A 33 4.36 -15.61 22.25
C GLN A 33 3.68 -16.41 21.13
N LEU A 34 4.45 -17.07 20.25
CA LEU A 34 3.90 -17.82 19.13
C LEU A 34 3.52 -19.23 19.56
N ASP A 35 2.33 -19.66 19.14
CA ASP A 35 1.79 -20.98 19.42
C ASP A 35 1.82 -21.83 18.13
N SER A 36 2.52 -22.95 18.16
CA SER A 36 2.61 -23.88 17.05
C SER A 36 1.30 -24.63 16.77
N SER A 37 0.35 -24.61 17.68
CA SER A 37 -1.01 -25.14 17.48
C SER A 37 -1.95 -24.13 16.79
N ASP A 38 -1.58 -22.85 16.69
CA ASP A 38 -2.35 -21.83 15.97
C ASP A 38 -2.26 -22.09 14.47
N PRO A 39 -3.40 -22.33 13.78
CA PRO A 39 -3.43 -22.62 12.35
C PRO A 39 -2.92 -21.47 11.47
N ALA A 40 -2.60 -20.31 12.02
CA ALA A 40 -1.93 -19.23 11.28
C ALA A 40 -0.48 -19.59 10.89
N TRP A 41 0.15 -20.55 11.58
CA TRP A 41 1.53 -20.97 11.37
C TRP A 41 1.64 -22.39 10.79
N ILE A 42 2.51 -22.58 9.82
CA ILE A 42 2.97 -23.91 9.38
C ILE A 42 4.32 -24.24 10.04
N TYR A 43 5.17 -23.22 10.22
CA TYR A 43 6.49 -23.40 10.82
C TYR A 43 6.84 -22.15 11.65
N ILE A 44 7.36 -22.38 12.86
CA ILE A 44 7.94 -21.33 13.71
C ILE A 44 9.42 -21.67 13.88
N VAL A 45 10.31 -20.69 13.62
CA VAL A 45 11.76 -20.92 13.73
C VAL A 45 12.11 -21.37 15.17
N SER A 46 13.04 -22.31 15.28
CA SER A 46 13.57 -22.76 16.57
C SER A 46 14.38 -21.63 17.24
N ALA A 47 14.66 -21.76 18.54
CA ALA A 47 15.51 -20.80 19.24
C ALA A 47 16.92 -20.74 18.62
N ALA A 48 17.46 -21.88 18.18
CA ALA A 48 18.79 -21.95 17.57
C ALA A 48 18.83 -21.28 16.18
N GLU A 49 17.77 -21.46 15.35
CA GLU A 49 17.66 -20.77 14.06
C GLU A 49 17.50 -19.26 14.24
N LEU A 50 16.77 -18.85 15.27
CA LEU A 50 16.61 -17.44 15.62
C LEU A 50 17.96 -16.85 16.07
N ASP A 51 18.69 -17.55 16.94
CA ASP A 51 20.03 -17.13 17.38
C ASP A 51 20.99 -16.99 16.21
N ALA A 52 21.00 -17.94 15.27
CA ALA A 52 21.83 -17.87 14.07
C ALA A 52 21.53 -16.64 13.21
N GLN A 53 20.24 -16.27 13.06
CA GLN A 53 19.86 -15.04 12.35
C GLN A 53 20.30 -13.78 13.11
N ILE A 54 20.17 -13.76 14.44
CA ILE A 54 20.57 -12.63 15.29
C ILE A 54 22.09 -12.44 15.26
N ASP A 55 22.87 -13.53 15.32
CA ASP A 55 24.33 -13.49 15.23
C ASP A 55 24.83 -13.00 13.86
N ALA A 56 24.02 -13.19 12.81
CA ALA A 56 24.30 -12.71 11.46
C ALA A 56 23.83 -11.27 11.21
N LEU A 57 23.16 -10.61 12.17
CA LEU A 57 22.74 -9.21 12.02
C LEU A 57 23.95 -8.31 11.79
N GLY A 58 23.84 -7.45 10.78
CA GLY A 58 24.84 -6.44 10.44
C GLY A 58 24.80 -5.20 11.33
N ALA A 59 25.08 -4.06 10.73
CA ALA A 59 25.11 -2.77 11.42
C ALA A 59 23.71 -2.35 11.93
N THR A 60 23.67 -1.68 13.09
CA THR A 60 22.42 -1.27 13.75
C THR A 60 21.65 -0.16 13.04
N ASP A 61 22.25 0.46 12.02
CA ASP A 61 21.64 1.50 11.17
C ASP A 61 20.96 0.94 9.92
N LEU A 62 20.96 -0.39 9.75
CA LEU A 62 20.19 -1.04 8.67
C LEU A 62 18.71 -0.69 8.76
N PRO A 63 18.02 -0.50 7.61
CA PRO A 63 16.65 0.01 7.56
C PRO A 63 15.61 -0.89 8.24
N LEU A 64 15.91 -2.19 8.40
CA LEU A 64 15.06 -3.16 9.06
C LEU A 64 15.80 -3.94 10.17
N TYR A 65 16.82 -3.34 10.79
CA TYR A 65 17.63 -3.99 11.83
C TYR A 65 16.77 -4.60 12.95
N GLY A 66 16.85 -5.92 13.11
CA GLY A 66 16.16 -6.66 14.15
C GLY A 66 14.63 -6.69 14.02
N ILE A 67 14.05 -6.30 12.89
CA ILE A 67 12.59 -6.30 12.68
C ILE A 67 12.11 -7.72 12.42
N PRO A 68 11.23 -8.28 13.29
CA PRO A 68 10.66 -9.60 13.07
C PRO A 68 9.62 -9.58 11.94
N PHE A 69 9.61 -10.60 11.08
CA PHE A 69 8.59 -10.76 10.06
C PHE A 69 8.22 -12.21 9.79
N ALA A 70 7.03 -12.40 9.24
CA ALA A 70 6.52 -13.71 8.85
C ALA A 70 6.47 -13.85 7.32
N VAL A 71 6.54 -15.10 6.85
CA VAL A 71 6.66 -15.42 5.42
C VAL A 71 5.60 -16.45 5.04
N LYS A 72 4.78 -16.17 4.03
CA LYS A 72 3.83 -17.15 3.48
C LYS A 72 4.58 -18.39 3.01
N ASP A 73 4.04 -19.56 3.30
CA ASP A 73 4.78 -20.82 3.13
C ASP A 73 4.95 -21.30 1.68
N ASN A 74 4.58 -20.51 0.70
CA ASN A 74 4.99 -20.70 -0.69
C ASN A 74 6.18 -19.83 -1.12
N ILE A 75 6.84 -19.11 -0.19
CA ILE A 75 8.05 -18.31 -0.43
C ILE A 75 9.22 -18.99 0.27
N ASP A 76 10.30 -19.25 -0.45
CA ASP A 76 11.47 -19.96 0.04
C ASP A 76 12.28 -19.16 1.05
N VAL A 77 12.55 -19.78 2.19
CA VAL A 77 13.53 -19.33 3.19
C VAL A 77 14.57 -20.43 3.34
N ALA A 78 15.82 -20.15 3.03
CA ALA A 78 16.90 -21.14 3.05
C ALA A 78 16.97 -21.90 4.39
N GLY A 79 17.05 -23.22 4.29
CA GLY A 79 17.15 -24.11 5.45
C GLY A 79 15.84 -24.37 6.21
N THR A 80 14.72 -23.73 5.83
CA THR A 80 13.40 -23.98 6.41
C THR A 80 12.47 -24.72 5.43
N PRO A 81 11.50 -25.51 5.91
CA PRO A 81 10.56 -26.19 5.02
C PRO A 81 9.74 -25.21 4.18
N THR A 82 9.51 -25.54 2.91
CA THR A 82 8.49 -24.95 2.04
C THR A 82 7.51 -26.05 1.66
N THR A 83 6.22 -25.90 2.01
CA THR A 83 5.19 -26.90 1.78
C THR A 83 4.08 -26.44 0.84
N ALA A 84 3.93 -25.14 0.62
CA ALA A 84 2.79 -24.51 -0.05
C ALA A 84 1.43 -25.03 0.50
N ALA A 85 1.35 -25.31 1.80
CA ALA A 85 0.24 -25.97 2.51
C ALA A 85 -0.11 -27.35 1.97
N CYS A 86 0.86 -28.09 1.42
CA CYS A 86 0.75 -29.49 1.03
C CYS A 86 1.91 -30.28 1.64
N PRO A 87 1.70 -31.09 2.69
CA PRO A 87 2.79 -31.82 3.37
C PRO A 87 3.60 -32.73 2.43
N ALA A 88 2.94 -33.37 1.45
CA ALA A 88 3.62 -34.22 0.48
C ALA A 88 4.53 -33.45 -0.48
N PHE A 89 4.32 -32.14 -0.64
CA PHE A 89 5.14 -31.25 -1.48
C PHE A 89 6.39 -30.72 -0.77
N THR A 90 6.59 -31.04 0.49
CA THR A 90 7.66 -30.46 1.33
C THR A 90 9.06 -30.62 0.75
N TYR A 91 9.81 -29.54 0.66
CA TYR A 91 11.24 -29.52 0.39
C TYR A 91 11.96 -28.45 1.25
N ILE A 92 13.28 -28.59 1.36
CA ILE A 92 14.12 -27.60 2.06
C ILE A 92 14.91 -26.83 1.00
N PRO A 93 14.60 -25.52 0.79
CA PRO A 93 15.33 -24.73 -0.19
C PRO A 93 16.77 -24.47 0.27
N GLY A 94 17.73 -24.60 -0.66
CA GLY A 94 19.15 -24.33 -0.41
C GLY A 94 19.53 -22.85 -0.45
N LYS A 95 18.61 -21.98 -0.89
CA LYS A 95 18.78 -20.53 -0.98
C LYS A 95 17.48 -19.80 -0.68
N ASP A 96 17.59 -18.56 -0.20
CA ASP A 96 16.44 -17.68 -0.02
C ASP A 96 15.82 -17.27 -1.36
N ALA A 97 14.50 -17.05 -1.36
CA ALA A 97 13.86 -16.25 -2.41
C ALA A 97 14.50 -14.84 -2.45
N THR A 98 14.55 -14.22 -3.63
CA THR A 98 15.19 -12.90 -3.79
C THR A 98 14.64 -11.86 -2.81
N THR A 99 13.34 -11.86 -2.56
CA THR A 99 12.69 -10.96 -1.59
C THR A 99 13.16 -11.22 -0.16
N ILE A 100 13.32 -12.47 0.22
CA ILE A 100 13.81 -12.86 1.55
C ILE A 100 15.28 -12.45 1.74
N ALA A 101 16.13 -12.73 0.73
CA ALA A 101 17.53 -12.34 0.77
C ALA A 101 17.72 -10.83 0.96
N ARG A 102 16.90 -10.01 0.27
CA ARG A 102 16.90 -8.54 0.42
C ARG A 102 16.48 -8.08 1.81
N LEU A 103 15.41 -8.67 2.37
CA LEU A 103 14.96 -8.33 3.72
C LEU A 103 15.98 -8.71 4.78
N LYS A 104 16.59 -9.89 4.68
CA LYS A 104 17.67 -10.30 5.59
C LYS A 104 18.89 -9.38 5.47
N ALA A 105 19.29 -9.00 4.26
CA ALA A 105 20.37 -8.05 4.03
C ALA A 105 20.08 -6.66 4.61
N ALA A 106 18.80 -6.26 4.69
CA ALA A 106 18.34 -5.04 5.34
C ALA A 106 18.20 -5.18 6.88
N GLY A 107 18.49 -6.35 7.46
CA GLY A 107 18.48 -6.62 8.89
C GLY A 107 17.18 -7.20 9.44
N ALA A 108 16.21 -7.56 8.59
CA ALA A 108 14.98 -8.19 9.04
C ALA A 108 15.20 -9.67 9.42
N VAL A 109 14.41 -10.16 10.39
CA VAL A 109 14.55 -11.50 11.00
C VAL A 109 13.29 -12.31 10.77
N VAL A 110 13.42 -13.47 10.11
CA VAL A 110 12.31 -14.41 9.89
C VAL A 110 11.91 -15.08 11.20
N ILE A 111 10.63 -14.98 11.56
CA ILE A 111 10.07 -15.61 12.78
C ILE A 111 9.38 -16.95 12.45
N GLY A 112 8.83 -17.09 11.25
CA GLY A 112 8.16 -18.33 10.86
C GLY A 112 7.51 -18.25 9.49
N LYS A 113 6.95 -19.42 9.07
CA LYS A 113 6.23 -19.59 7.82
C LYS A 113 4.73 -19.69 8.11
N THR A 114 3.94 -18.92 7.39
CA THR A 114 2.49 -18.78 7.63
C THR A 114 1.66 -19.65 6.72
N ASN A 115 0.50 -20.08 7.23
CA ASN A 115 -0.48 -20.90 6.53
C ASN A 115 -1.14 -20.15 5.35
N LEU A 116 -1.64 -20.91 4.39
CA LEU A 116 -2.25 -20.41 3.16
C LEU A 116 -3.30 -21.38 2.60
N ASP A 117 -4.18 -20.92 1.72
CA ASP A 117 -4.89 -21.84 0.83
C ASP A 117 -3.87 -22.57 -0.05
N GLN A 118 -3.94 -23.90 -0.10
CA GLN A 118 -2.96 -24.79 -0.73
C GLN A 118 -2.61 -24.34 -2.16
N PHE A 119 -1.32 -24.31 -2.49
CA PHE A 119 -0.76 -23.81 -3.76
C PHE A 119 -1.28 -22.42 -4.14
N ALA A 120 -1.52 -21.56 -3.13
CA ALA A 120 -2.06 -20.20 -3.28
C ALA A 120 -3.39 -20.17 -4.09
N THR A 121 -4.21 -21.25 -4.02
CA THR A 121 -5.44 -21.42 -4.80
C THR A 121 -6.67 -21.27 -3.91
N GLY A 122 -7.07 -20.03 -3.66
CA GLY A 122 -8.23 -19.63 -2.87
C GLY A 122 -8.16 -18.19 -2.40
N LEU A 123 -9.29 -17.72 -1.83
CA LEU A 123 -9.43 -16.41 -1.18
C LEU A 123 -10.05 -16.53 0.23
N VAL A 124 -10.10 -17.75 0.78
CA VAL A 124 -10.89 -18.09 1.98
C VAL A 124 -10.05 -18.40 3.21
N GLY A 125 -8.84 -18.97 3.06
CA GLY A 125 -8.00 -19.36 4.18
C GLY A 125 -8.43 -20.67 4.87
N THR A 126 -9.25 -21.49 4.18
CA THR A 126 -9.77 -22.76 4.71
C THR A 126 -9.23 -23.99 3.98
N ARG A 127 -8.51 -23.82 2.87
CA ARG A 127 -8.03 -24.91 2.00
C ARG A 127 -6.63 -25.36 2.41
N SER A 128 -6.48 -25.78 3.66
CA SER A 128 -5.19 -26.21 4.20
C SER A 128 -5.35 -27.39 5.16
N PRO A 129 -4.48 -28.41 5.07
CA PRO A 129 -4.46 -29.52 6.01
C PRO A 129 -3.93 -29.11 7.40
N TYR A 130 -3.31 -27.93 7.51
CA TYR A 130 -2.88 -27.35 8.79
C TYR A 130 -4.01 -26.64 9.53
N GLY A 131 -5.25 -26.70 9.01
CA GLY A 131 -6.44 -26.11 9.58
C GLY A 131 -6.88 -24.82 8.90
N ALA A 132 -8.18 -24.49 9.04
CA ALA A 132 -8.73 -23.21 8.62
C ALA A 132 -8.19 -22.10 9.52
N VAL A 133 -7.69 -21.01 8.93
CA VAL A 133 -7.22 -19.86 9.71
C VAL A 133 -8.41 -18.96 10.03
N PRO A 134 -8.77 -18.80 11.31
CA PRO A 134 -9.92 -17.98 11.70
C PRO A 134 -9.61 -16.50 11.56
N ASN A 135 -10.67 -15.70 11.33
CA ASN A 135 -10.58 -14.25 11.34
C ASN A 135 -10.14 -13.71 12.71
N SER A 136 -9.30 -12.66 12.71
CA SER A 136 -8.75 -12.07 13.94
C SER A 136 -9.80 -11.43 14.85
N PHE A 137 -11.00 -11.07 14.33
CA PHE A 137 -12.08 -10.41 15.08
C PHE A 137 -13.16 -11.39 15.51
N LYS A 138 -13.52 -12.35 14.63
CA LYS A 138 -14.55 -13.38 14.90
C LYS A 138 -14.08 -14.73 14.35
N ALA A 139 -13.91 -15.70 15.24
CA ALA A 139 -13.30 -16.99 14.91
C ALA A 139 -14.14 -17.88 13.97
N ASP A 140 -15.44 -17.67 13.88
CA ASP A 140 -16.36 -18.36 12.99
C ASP A 140 -16.36 -17.83 11.55
N TYR A 141 -15.69 -16.70 11.30
CA TYR A 141 -15.54 -16.10 9.97
C TYR A 141 -14.18 -16.43 9.35
N VAL A 142 -14.13 -16.43 8.00
CA VAL A 142 -12.88 -16.62 7.29
C VAL A 142 -11.92 -15.46 7.48
N SER A 143 -10.63 -15.74 7.56
CA SER A 143 -9.57 -14.71 7.58
C SER A 143 -9.31 -14.09 6.20
N GLY A 144 -9.91 -14.67 5.15
CA GLY A 144 -9.48 -14.44 3.77
C GLY A 144 -8.23 -15.23 3.42
N GLY A 145 -7.99 -15.36 2.12
CA GLY A 145 -6.88 -16.13 1.56
C GLY A 145 -6.41 -15.55 0.21
N SER A 146 -5.46 -16.20 -0.42
CA SER A 146 -4.76 -17.40 0.06
C SER A 146 -3.72 -17.10 1.16
N SER A 147 -3.32 -15.86 1.43
CA SER A 147 -2.32 -15.47 2.42
C SER A 147 -2.94 -15.31 3.82
N SER A 148 -3.70 -16.32 4.26
CA SER A 148 -4.52 -16.30 5.47
C SER A 148 -3.71 -16.05 6.75
N GLY A 149 -2.70 -16.89 7.01
CA GLY A 149 -1.84 -16.73 8.17
C GLY A 149 -1.07 -15.42 8.17
N SER A 150 -0.56 -15.00 6.98
CA SER A 150 0.18 -13.73 6.84
C SER A 150 -0.66 -12.51 7.26
N GLY A 151 -1.93 -12.45 6.86
CA GLY A 151 -2.83 -11.37 7.29
C GLY A 151 -3.12 -11.41 8.78
N VAL A 152 -3.41 -12.59 9.32
CA VAL A 152 -3.81 -12.77 10.73
C VAL A 152 -2.68 -12.45 11.72
N VAL A 153 -1.44 -12.89 11.45
CA VAL A 153 -0.33 -12.63 12.38
C VAL A 153 0.03 -11.15 12.48
N VAL A 154 -0.14 -10.38 11.39
CA VAL A 154 0.01 -8.93 11.39
C VAL A 154 -1.17 -8.27 12.13
N ALA A 155 -2.40 -8.68 11.82
CA ALA A 155 -3.59 -8.12 12.47
C ALA A 155 -3.56 -8.28 13.99
N ARG A 156 -3.07 -9.42 14.48
CA ARG A 156 -2.87 -9.69 15.91
C ARG A 156 -1.66 -8.95 16.50
N GLY A 157 -0.88 -8.25 15.68
CA GLY A 157 0.29 -7.48 16.10
C GLY A 157 1.50 -8.33 16.51
N LEU A 158 1.54 -9.61 16.13
CA LEU A 158 2.66 -10.52 16.46
C LEU A 158 3.94 -10.13 15.73
N VAL A 159 3.81 -9.59 14.52
CA VAL A 159 4.89 -9.03 13.71
C VAL A 159 4.41 -7.74 13.04
N PRO A 160 5.28 -6.73 12.82
CA PRO A 160 4.90 -5.48 12.17
C PRO A 160 4.53 -5.65 10.68
N PHE A 161 5.11 -6.64 10.01
CA PHE A 161 4.77 -6.97 8.63
C PHE A 161 4.94 -8.47 8.33
N SER A 162 4.31 -8.91 7.25
CA SER A 162 4.51 -10.24 6.69
C SER A 162 4.50 -10.20 5.17
N LEU A 163 5.17 -11.16 4.53
CA LEU A 163 5.03 -11.39 3.10
C LEU A 163 3.92 -12.38 2.81
N GLY A 164 3.12 -12.04 1.81
CA GLY A 164 2.18 -12.93 1.14
C GLY A 164 2.43 -12.99 -0.35
N THR A 165 1.48 -13.57 -1.10
CA THR A 165 1.44 -13.50 -2.56
C THR A 165 0.06 -13.06 -3.02
N ASP A 166 -0.03 -12.41 -4.17
CA ASP A 166 -1.28 -11.99 -4.78
C ASP A 166 -1.30 -12.32 -6.26
N THR A 167 -2.19 -13.22 -6.65
CA THR A 167 -2.49 -13.60 -8.03
C THR A 167 -3.86 -13.09 -8.43
N ALA A 168 -4.81 -13.17 -7.47
CA ALA A 168 -6.24 -12.94 -7.67
C ALA A 168 -6.86 -11.98 -6.63
N GLY A 169 -6.11 -11.64 -5.58
CA GLY A 169 -6.61 -10.89 -4.45
C GLY A 169 -6.02 -11.35 -3.11
N SER A 170 -5.12 -12.33 -3.16
CA SER A 170 -4.56 -12.97 -1.95
C SER A 170 -3.66 -12.06 -1.10
N GLY A 171 -3.25 -10.90 -1.62
CA GLY A 171 -2.56 -9.84 -0.89
C GLY A 171 -3.51 -8.74 -0.39
N ARG A 172 -4.80 -8.80 -0.75
CA ARG A 172 -5.80 -7.75 -0.48
C ARG A 172 -6.96 -8.26 0.36
N VAL A 173 -7.58 -9.37 -0.01
CA VAL A 173 -8.74 -9.94 0.73
C VAL A 173 -8.43 -10.19 2.20
N PRO A 174 -7.30 -10.86 2.58
CA PRO A 174 -6.97 -11.01 4.00
C PRO A 174 -6.75 -9.68 4.71
N ALA A 175 -6.22 -8.67 4.03
CA ALA A 175 -6.05 -7.34 4.63
C ALA A 175 -7.39 -6.68 4.94
N GLY A 176 -8.33 -6.69 3.98
CA GLY A 176 -9.67 -6.12 4.14
C GLY A 176 -10.46 -6.80 5.26
N PHE A 177 -10.28 -8.10 5.46
CA PHE A 177 -10.96 -8.87 6.50
C PHE A 177 -10.33 -8.77 7.88
N ASN A 178 -9.11 -8.26 8.01
CA ASN A 178 -8.38 -8.21 9.27
C ASN A 178 -7.93 -6.80 9.70
N ASN A 179 -8.50 -5.73 9.10
CA ASN A 179 -8.23 -4.34 9.47
C ASN A 179 -6.75 -3.94 9.35
N ILE A 180 -6.07 -4.41 8.32
CA ILE A 180 -4.67 -4.12 8.05
C ILE A 180 -4.45 -3.61 6.63
N VAL A 181 -3.24 -3.17 6.33
CA VAL A 181 -2.81 -2.76 4.98
C VAL A 181 -2.38 -3.98 4.18
N GLY A 182 -2.82 -4.07 2.92
CA GLY A 182 -2.37 -5.07 1.96
C GLY A 182 -1.86 -4.40 0.68
N LEU A 183 -0.54 -4.39 0.48
CA LEU A 183 0.07 -3.82 -0.72
C LEU A 183 0.30 -4.93 -1.76
N LYS A 184 -0.44 -4.86 -2.86
CA LYS A 184 -0.20 -5.63 -4.07
C LYS A 184 0.60 -4.77 -5.04
N PRO A 185 1.90 -5.02 -5.23
CA PRO A 185 2.72 -4.19 -6.11
C PRO A 185 2.34 -4.35 -7.58
N THR A 186 2.84 -3.46 -8.41
CA THR A 186 2.96 -3.69 -9.85
C THR A 186 3.64 -5.03 -10.12
N LYS A 187 3.13 -5.81 -11.06
CA LYS A 187 3.77 -7.09 -11.46
C LYS A 187 5.23 -6.86 -11.84
N GLY A 188 6.11 -7.71 -11.33
CA GLY A 188 7.54 -7.65 -11.59
C GLY A 188 8.30 -6.52 -10.88
N ARG A 189 7.64 -5.68 -10.07
CA ARG A 189 8.30 -4.70 -9.20
C ARG A 189 9.16 -5.38 -8.12
N PHE A 190 8.64 -6.45 -7.54
CA PHE A 190 9.38 -7.35 -6.65
C PHE A 190 9.62 -8.67 -7.39
N SER A 191 10.82 -9.23 -7.23
CA SER A 191 11.14 -10.53 -7.83
C SER A 191 10.29 -11.64 -7.24
N THR A 192 9.86 -12.57 -8.09
CA THR A 192 9.17 -13.81 -7.72
C THR A 192 10.08 -15.04 -7.73
N SER A 193 11.40 -14.85 -7.90
CA SER A 193 12.37 -15.93 -7.82
C SER A 193 12.38 -16.54 -6.41
N GLY A 194 12.20 -17.89 -6.33
CA GLY A 194 12.06 -18.61 -5.07
C GLY A 194 10.64 -18.60 -4.50
N VAL A 195 9.63 -18.33 -5.34
CA VAL A 195 8.20 -18.46 -4.97
C VAL A 195 7.62 -19.67 -5.68
N VAL A 196 6.95 -20.58 -4.95
CA VAL A 196 6.10 -21.62 -5.55
C VAL A 196 4.91 -20.92 -6.18
N PRO A 197 4.78 -20.93 -7.53
CA PRO A 197 3.81 -20.09 -8.20
C PRO A 197 2.39 -20.63 -8.12
N ALA A 198 1.42 -19.73 -8.18
CA ALA A 198 0.04 -20.05 -8.56
C ALA A 198 -0.16 -19.83 -10.07
N CYS A 199 0.03 -18.60 -10.55
CA CYS A 199 0.12 -18.25 -11.98
C CYS A 199 1.37 -17.37 -12.14
N ARG A 200 2.46 -17.92 -12.61
CA ARG A 200 3.76 -17.26 -12.64
C ARG A 200 3.76 -15.93 -13.40
N SER A 201 2.94 -15.83 -14.44
CA SER A 201 2.79 -14.60 -15.23
C SER A 201 2.01 -13.49 -14.50
N LEU A 202 1.29 -13.84 -13.42
CA LEU A 202 0.42 -12.92 -12.68
C LEU A 202 0.86 -12.68 -11.24
N ASP A 203 1.63 -13.59 -10.66
CA ASP A 203 1.98 -13.57 -9.24
C ASP A 203 2.74 -12.32 -8.85
N CYS A 204 2.41 -11.78 -7.68
CA CYS A 204 3.16 -10.74 -7.00
C CYS A 204 3.46 -11.20 -5.58
N VAL A 205 4.67 -10.94 -5.07
CA VAL A 205 4.90 -10.93 -3.63
C VAL A 205 4.19 -9.71 -3.08
N SER A 206 3.33 -9.88 -2.06
CA SER A 206 2.55 -8.83 -1.42
C SER A 206 3.02 -8.59 0.01
N ILE A 207 2.75 -7.38 0.51
CA ILE A 207 3.12 -6.97 1.87
C ILE A 207 1.85 -6.75 2.68
N PHE A 208 1.77 -7.39 3.84
CA PHE A 208 0.82 -7.05 4.89
C PHE A 208 1.53 -6.28 5.99
N SER A 209 0.91 -5.20 6.48
CA SER A 209 1.45 -4.40 7.57
C SER A 209 0.34 -3.69 8.34
N LEU A 210 0.66 -3.19 9.53
CA LEU A 210 -0.28 -2.40 10.33
C LEU A 210 -0.47 -1.00 9.75
N THR A 211 0.57 -0.43 9.15
CA THR A 211 0.53 0.92 8.58
C THR A 211 1.01 0.93 7.13
N VAL A 212 0.52 1.90 6.35
CA VAL A 212 1.02 2.13 4.98
C VAL A 212 2.49 2.54 4.99
N ASN A 213 2.93 3.23 6.05
CA ASN A 213 4.34 3.62 6.20
C ASN A 213 5.26 2.39 6.33
N ASP A 214 4.84 1.38 7.08
CA ASP A 214 5.58 0.12 7.20
C ASP A 214 5.59 -0.64 5.86
N ALA A 215 4.43 -0.72 5.17
CA ALA A 215 4.36 -1.33 3.83
C ALA A 215 5.33 -0.67 2.85
N GLU A 216 5.41 0.67 2.84
CA GLU A 216 6.31 1.43 1.96
C GLU A 216 7.78 1.25 2.34
N THR A 217 8.09 1.20 3.64
CA THR A 217 9.45 0.91 4.13
C THR A 217 9.92 -0.46 3.64
N VAL A 218 9.09 -1.49 3.77
CA VAL A 218 9.39 -2.84 3.27
C VAL A 218 9.48 -2.84 1.74
N ALA A 219 8.55 -2.19 1.04
CA ALA A 219 8.54 -2.08 -0.42
C ALA A 219 9.83 -1.45 -0.96
N SER A 220 10.36 -0.42 -0.30
CA SER A 220 11.61 0.24 -0.70
C SER A 220 12.84 -0.68 -0.64
N VAL A 221 12.83 -1.66 0.24
CA VAL A 221 13.88 -2.70 0.35
C VAL A 221 13.71 -3.76 -0.74
N LEU A 222 12.46 -4.12 -1.06
CA LEU A 222 12.15 -5.16 -2.04
C LEU A 222 12.30 -4.70 -3.49
N GLU A 223 12.10 -3.41 -3.76
CA GLU A 223 12.11 -2.84 -5.10
C GLU A 223 13.52 -2.83 -5.68
N ALA A 224 13.79 -3.75 -6.57
CA ALA A 224 14.96 -3.75 -7.43
C ALA A 224 14.77 -4.74 -8.58
N PHE A 225 15.37 -4.44 -9.73
CA PHE A 225 15.41 -5.37 -10.85
C PHE A 225 16.21 -6.63 -10.49
N ASP A 226 15.65 -7.78 -10.85
CA ASP A 226 16.31 -9.08 -10.71
C ASP A 226 16.53 -9.69 -12.10
N SER A 227 17.78 -9.69 -12.56
CA SER A 227 18.14 -10.22 -13.89
C SER A 227 17.95 -11.72 -14.02
N THR A 228 17.71 -12.44 -12.91
CA THR A 228 17.48 -13.91 -12.89
C THR A 228 16.00 -14.27 -12.93
N ASP A 229 15.10 -13.29 -12.73
CA ASP A 229 13.66 -13.46 -12.82
C ASP A 229 13.14 -12.88 -14.14
N GLY A 230 12.68 -13.72 -15.04
CA GLY A 230 12.15 -13.32 -16.35
C GLY A 230 10.91 -12.42 -16.28
N TYR A 231 10.25 -12.32 -15.13
CA TYR A 231 9.11 -11.44 -14.90
C TYR A 231 9.48 -10.16 -14.14
N SER A 232 10.72 -10.03 -13.68
CA SER A 232 11.17 -8.79 -13.04
C SER A 232 11.20 -7.63 -14.02
N ARG A 233 10.76 -6.46 -13.60
CA ARG A 233 10.63 -5.25 -14.43
C ARG A 233 11.30 -4.07 -13.75
N GLN A 234 11.85 -3.15 -14.54
CA GLN A 234 12.37 -1.87 -14.05
C GLN A 234 11.26 -0.82 -14.04
N ALA A 235 11.22 0.01 -13.00
CA ALA A 235 10.31 1.14 -12.95
C ALA A 235 10.66 2.15 -14.08
N PRO A 236 9.69 2.57 -14.92
CA PRO A 236 9.96 3.41 -16.07
C PRO A 236 10.29 4.86 -15.71
N SER A 237 9.70 5.41 -14.68
CA SER A 237 9.85 6.80 -14.25
C SER A 237 9.30 7.03 -12.85
N ALA A 238 9.49 8.25 -12.31
CA ALA A 238 8.89 8.64 -11.04
C ALA A 238 7.34 8.59 -11.11
N PRO A 239 6.66 8.20 -10.03
CA PRO A 239 5.20 8.13 -9.97
C PRO A 239 4.58 9.52 -10.09
N ILE A 240 3.33 9.57 -10.61
CA ILE A 240 2.51 10.78 -10.64
C ILE A 240 1.51 10.67 -9.48
N TYR A 241 1.65 11.50 -8.46
CA TYR A 241 0.77 11.47 -7.30
C TYR A 241 -0.62 12.07 -7.58
N PHE A 242 -1.61 11.70 -6.78
CA PHE A 242 -2.95 12.27 -6.87
C PHE A 242 -2.96 13.76 -6.52
N SER A 243 -3.92 14.48 -7.09
CA SER A 243 -4.20 15.85 -6.66
C SER A 243 -4.76 15.88 -5.23
N SER A 244 -4.90 17.10 -4.66
CA SER A 244 -5.56 17.28 -3.35
C SER A 244 -7.05 16.92 -3.35
N LYS A 245 -7.65 16.73 -4.52
CA LYS A 245 -9.03 16.25 -4.74
C LYS A 245 -8.99 15.11 -5.74
N PRO A 246 -8.59 13.89 -5.31
CA PRO A 246 -8.51 12.76 -6.21
C PRO A 246 -9.89 12.34 -6.68
N ARG A 247 -10.00 11.98 -7.96
CA ARG A 247 -11.23 11.42 -8.54
C ARG A 247 -11.12 9.91 -8.59
N PHE A 248 -12.02 9.22 -7.91
CA PHE A 248 -12.06 7.77 -7.90
C PHE A 248 -13.25 7.24 -8.69
N GLY A 249 -12.98 6.29 -9.59
CA GLY A 249 -13.99 5.50 -10.26
C GLY A 249 -14.52 4.41 -9.33
N ILE A 250 -15.82 4.41 -9.05
CA ILE A 250 -16.47 3.41 -8.19
C ILE A 250 -17.44 2.56 -9.02
N PRO A 251 -17.70 1.28 -8.67
CA PRO A 251 -18.71 0.46 -9.34
C PRO A 251 -20.07 1.13 -9.29
N LYS A 252 -20.73 1.28 -10.47
CA LYS A 252 -22.05 1.90 -10.58
C LYS A 252 -23.13 1.10 -9.85
N ASN A 253 -23.06 -0.22 -9.92
CA ASN A 253 -23.99 -1.15 -9.28
C ASN A 253 -23.18 -2.23 -8.56
N PRO A 254 -22.70 -1.98 -7.33
CA PRO A 254 -21.92 -2.97 -6.61
C PRO A 254 -22.77 -4.18 -6.21
N GLU A 255 -22.15 -5.38 -6.29
CA GLU A 255 -22.76 -6.65 -5.90
C GLU A 255 -22.38 -6.99 -4.47
N TRP A 256 -23.32 -7.48 -3.66
CA TRP A 256 -23.11 -7.79 -2.24
C TRP A 256 -23.44 -9.23 -1.85
N PHE A 257 -24.05 -10.01 -2.76
CA PHE A 257 -24.48 -11.40 -2.50
C PHE A 257 -25.28 -11.56 -1.21
N GLY A 258 -26.09 -10.55 -0.85
CA GLY A 258 -26.94 -10.55 0.33
C GLY A 258 -26.29 -10.08 1.64
N ASP A 259 -24.98 -9.72 1.67
CA ASP A 259 -24.31 -9.17 2.86
C ASP A 259 -24.68 -7.68 3.05
N LYS A 260 -25.77 -7.42 3.75
CA LYS A 260 -26.24 -6.07 4.08
C LYS A 260 -25.27 -5.25 4.91
N ASN A 261 -24.49 -5.90 5.80
CA ASN A 261 -23.49 -5.19 6.59
C ASN A 261 -22.33 -4.70 5.73
N ALA A 262 -21.95 -5.45 4.68
CA ALA A 262 -20.95 -5.00 3.71
C ALA A 262 -21.47 -3.82 2.87
N GLU A 263 -22.72 -3.87 2.41
CA GLU A 263 -23.37 -2.77 1.68
C GLU A 263 -23.39 -1.47 2.50
N LEU A 264 -23.85 -1.51 3.75
CA LEU A 264 -23.86 -0.36 4.65
C LEU A 264 -22.46 0.16 4.98
N ALA A 265 -21.49 -0.74 5.16
CA ALA A 265 -20.11 -0.35 5.41
C ALA A 265 -19.47 0.34 4.19
N TRP A 266 -19.84 -0.07 2.97
CA TRP A 266 -19.43 0.62 1.75
C TRP A 266 -19.99 2.04 1.68
N GLU A 267 -21.28 2.22 1.94
CA GLU A 267 -21.90 3.56 1.97
C GLU A 267 -21.19 4.49 2.97
N LYS A 268 -20.98 4.01 4.21
CA LYS A 268 -20.21 4.74 5.23
C LYS A 268 -18.78 5.07 4.78
N SER A 269 -18.14 4.17 4.01
CA SER A 269 -16.79 4.41 3.47
C SER A 269 -16.78 5.49 2.41
N LEU A 270 -17.79 5.52 1.53
CA LEU A 270 -17.93 6.58 0.50
C LEU A 270 -18.17 7.95 1.13
N GLU A 271 -19.02 8.04 2.17
CA GLU A 271 -19.24 9.29 2.93
C GLU A 271 -17.93 9.81 3.54
N LYS A 272 -17.13 8.94 4.15
CA LYS A 272 -15.83 9.31 4.71
C LYS A 272 -14.84 9.77 3.64
N LEU A 273 -14.82 9.13 2.47
CA LEU A 273 -13.96 9.52 1.35
C LEU A 273 -14.34 10.89 0.79
N GLN A 274 -15.64 11.18 0.67
CA GLN A 274 -16.11 12.51 0.28
C GLN A 274 -15.76 13.58 1.34
N ALA A 275 -15.91 13.26 2.63
CA ALA A 275 -15.48 14.12 3.72
C ALA A 275 -13.96 14.35 3.74
N PHE A 276 -13.18 13.35 3.31
CA PHE A 276 -11.72 13.47 3.11
C PHE A 276 -11.35 14.36 1.91
N GLY A 277 -12.28 14.60 0.98
CA GLY A 277 -12.11 15.48 -0.18
C GLY A 277 -12.01 14.75 -1.52
N ALA A 278 -12.26 13.44 -1.57
CA ALA A 278 -12.28 12.68 -2.82
C ALA A 278 -13.58 12.96 -3.61
N GLU A 279 -13.45 13.00 -4.93
CA GLU A 279 -14.57 13.01 -5.88
C GLU A 279 -14.83 11.58 -6.34
N LEU A 280 -16.09 11.13 -6.28
CA LEU A 280 -16.49 9.76 -6.62
C LEU A 280 -17.29 9.76 -7.92
N THR A 281 -16.86 8.98 -8.90
CA THR A 281 -17.47 8.87 -10.24
C THR A 281 -17.94 7.43 -10.46
N PRO A 282 -19.25 7.17 -10.54
CA PRO A 282 -19.76 5.84 -10.91
C PRO A 282 -19.32 5.44 -12.32
N ILE A 283 -18.73 4.24 -12.44
CA ILE A 283 -18.25 3.68 -13.72
C ILE A 283 -18.93 2.34 -14.01
N ASP A 284 -18.99 1.98 -15.29
CA ASP A 284 -19.37 0.63 -15.70
C ASP A 284 -18.27 -0.36 -15.37
N PHE A 285 -18.58 -1.36 -14.55
CA PHE A 285 -17.64 -2.37 -14.08
C PHE A 285 -17.65 -3.64 -14.94
N THR A 286 -18.42 -3.66 -16.04
CA THR A 286 -18.55 -4.82 -16.93
C THR A 286 -17.22 -5.33 -17.49
N PRO A 287 -16.29 -4.49 -18.00
CA PRO A 287 -15.00 -4.95 -18.50
C PRO A 287 -14.15 -5.64 -17.44
N MET A 288 -14.14 -5.09 -16.20
CA MET A 288 -13.43 -5.68 -15.05
C MET A 288 -14.02 -7.03 -14.68
N SER A 289 -15.34 -7.14 -14.61
CA SER A 289 -16.05 -8.38 -14.29
C SER A 289 -15.85 -9.44 -15.36
N THR A 290 -15.78 -9.06 -16.64
CA THR A 290 -15.52 -9.97 -17.75
C THR A 290 -14.10 -10.48 -17.68
N LEU A 291 -13.12 -9.60 -17.49
CA LEU A 291 -11.72 -9.98 -17.34
C LEU A 291 -11.50 -10.90 -16.12
N ALA A 292 -12.15 -10.61 -15.00
CA ALA A 292 -12.05 -11.41 -13.77
C ALA A 292 -12.48 -12.87 -13.99
N LYS A 293 -13.47 -13.14 -14.85
CA LYS A 293 -13.96 -14.49 -15.14
C LYS A 293 -12.93 -15.35 -15.85
N LEU A 294 -12.00 -14.76 -16.61
CA LEU A 294 -10.97 -15.51 -17.33
C LEU A 294 -10.01 -16.24 -16.38
N LEU A 295 -9.80 -15.75 -15.17
CA LEU A 295 -8.80 -16.30 -14.25
C LEU A 295 -9.08 -17.76 -13.84
N TYR A 296 -10.32 -18.10 -13.58
CA TYR A 296 -10.73 -19.45 -13.16
C TYR A 296 -11.64 -20.14 -14.18
N GLY A 297 -12.25 -19.41 -15.08
CA GLY A 297 -13.05 -19.93 -16.19
C GLY A 297 -12.28 -20.00 -17.50
N GLY A 298 -11.07 -19.50 -17.56
CA GLY A 298 -10.18 -19.51 -18.72
C GLY A 298 -8.89 -20.33 -18.45
N PRO A 299 -7.93 -20.29 -19.38
CA PRO A 299 -6.76 -21.19 -19.39
C PRO A 299 -5.71 -20.88 -18.33
N TRP A 300 -5.87 -19.87 -17.46
CA TRP A 300 -4.94 -19.62 -16.35
C TRP A 300 -4.93 -20.74 -15.32
N VAL A 301 -5.94 -21.63 -15.33
CA VAL A 301 -5.88 -22.89 -14.57
C VAL A 301 -4.81 -23.84 -15.13
N ALA A 302 -4.49 -23.77 -16.43
CA ALA A 302 -3.40 -24.52 -17.03
C ALA A 302 -2.02 -23.99 -16.60
N GLU A 303 -1.89 -22.68 -16.33
CA GLU A 303 -0.67 -22.12 -15.74
C GLU A 303 -0.46 -22.63 -14.31
N ARG A 304 -1.55 -22.75 -13.51
CA ARG A 304 -1.51 -23.40 -12.19
C ARG A 304 -1.06 -24.85 -12.28
N HIS A 305 -1.59 -25.60 -13.24
CA HIS A 305 -1.18 -26.97 -13.49
C HIS A 305 0.30 -27.05 -13.87
N ALA A 306 0.77 -26.21 -14.80
CA ALA A 306 2.17 -26.18 -15.22
C ALA A 306 3.15 -25.95 -14.05
N ALA A 307 2.73 -25.25 -12.99
CA ALA A 307 3.54 -24.99 -11.81
C ALA A 307 3.83 -26.26 -10.97
N ILE A 308 2.91 -27.22 -10.96
CA ILE A 308 2.97 -28.40 -10.09
C ILE A 308 2.65 -29.71 -10.84
N ALA A 309 2.74 -29.72 -12.18
CA ALA A 309 2.34 -30.86 -13.01
C ALA A 309 3.06 -32.17 -12.63
N GLU A 310 4.38 -32.13 -12.40
CA GLU A 310 5.17 -33.29 -11.99
C GLU A 310 4.71 -33.82 -10.62
N PHE A 311 4.45 -32.92 -9.67
CA PHE A 311 3.92 -33.31 -8.37
C PHE A 311 2.53 -33.92 -8.48
N MET A 312 1.62 -33.30 -9.25
CA MET A 312 0.26 -33.82 -9.43
C MET A 312 0.22 -35.20 -10.08
N ALA A 313 1.17 -35.53 -10.97
CA ALA A 313 1.22 -36.83 -11.63
C ALA A 313 1.36 -38.00 -10.65
N GLU A 314 2.01 -37.77 -9.49
CA GLU A 314 2.29 -38.82 -8.50
C GLU A 314 1.51 -38.60 -7.18
N HIS A 315 1.12 -37.37 -6.86
CA HIS A 315 0.61 -36.94 -5.55
C HIS A 315 -0.74 -36.22 -5.61
N ALA A 316 -1.55 -36.40 -6.65
CA ALA A 316 -2.84 -35.71 -6.76
C ALA A 316 -3.77 -36.01 -5.58
N ASP A 317 -3.72 -37.22 -5.01
CA ASP A 317 -4.56 -37.62 -3.87
C ASP A 317 -4.12 -36.99 -2.53
N ASP A 318 -2.90 -36.47 -2.44
CA ASP A 318 -2.40 -35.72 -1.29
C ASP A 318 -2.86 -34.26 -1.27
N MET A 319 -3.50 -33.79 -2.34
CA MET A 319 -3.97 -32.42 -2.47
C MET A 319 -5.36 -32.23 -1.83
N ASN A 320 -5.61 -30.97 -1.40
CA ASN A 320 -6.97 -30.56 -1.07
C ASN A 320 -7.89 -30.77 -2.29
N SER A 321 -9.01 -31.49 -2.09
CA SER A 321 -9.89 -31.93 -3.18
C SER A 321 -10.47 -30.76 -4.01
N VAL A 322 -10.76 -29.62 -3.37
CA VAL A 322 -11.26 -28.41 -4.06
C VAL A 322 -10.16 -27.78 -4.93
N VAL A 323 -8.94 -27.70 -4.41
CA VAL A 323 -7.77 -27.17 -5.13
C VAL A 323 -7.44 -28.06 -6.31
N ARG A 324 -7.38 -29.38 -6.10
CA ARG A 324 -7.18 -30.39 -7.15
C ARG A 324 -8.20 -30.22 -8.28
N GLY A 325 -9.51 -30.22 -7.95
CA GLY A 325 -10.57 -30.11 -8.95
C GLY A 325 -10.59 -28.78 -9.71
N ILE A 326 -9.99 -27.71 -9.16
CA ILE A 326 -9.78 -26.44 -9.89
C ILE A 326 -8.65 -26.59 -10.90
N ILE A 327 -7.52 -27.20 -10.51
CA ILE A 327 -6.32 -27.31 -11.33
C ILE A 327 -6.51 -28.36 -12.45
N GLU A 328 -7.22 -29.46 -12.19
CA GLU A 328 -7.57 -30.49 -13.19
C GLU A 328 -8.37 -29.93 -14.38
N LYS A 329 -9.08 -28.82 -14.22
CA LYS A 329 -9.75 -28.13 -15.34
C LYS A 329 -8.79 -27.67 -16.44
N ALA A 330 -7.48 -27.65 -16.18
CA ALA A 330 -6.44 -27.39 -17.18
C ALA A 330 -6.57 -28.28 -18.43
N GLU A 331 -7.00 -29.51 -18.27
CA GLU A 331 -7.20 -30.49 -19.35
C GLU A 331 -8.29 -30.08 -20.35
N ASN A 332 -9.19 -29.15 -19.98
CA ASN A 332 -10.26 -28.67 -20.83
C ASN A 332 -9.81 -27.58 -21.82
N PHE A 333 -8.57 -27.10 -21.74
CA PHE A 333 -8.08 -25.98 -22.55
C PHE A 333 -6.96 -26.43 -23.49
N SER A 334 -7.11 -26.09 -24.77
CA SER A 334 -6.05 -26.25 -25.77
C SER A 334 -5.12 -25.04 -25.79
N ALA A 335 -3.97 -25.19 -26.47
CA ALA A 335 -3.08 -24.06 -26.74
C ALA A 335 -3.80 -22.95 -27.53
N THR A 336 -4.73 -23.30 -28.43
CA THR A 336 -5.54 -22.33 -29.18
C THR A 336 -6.46 -21.53 -28.26
N ASP A 337 -7.07 -22.18 -27.27
CA ASP A 337 -7.92 -21.49 -26.29
C ASP A 337 -7.11 -20.55 -25.41
N THR A 338 -5.88 -20.94 -25.08
CA THR A 338 -4.95 -20.09 -24.33
C THR A 338 -4.64 -18.78 -25.07
N TYR A 339 -4.29 -18.88 -26.36
CA TYR A 339 -4.01 -17.66 -27.14
C TYR A 339 -5.25 -16.80 -27.39
N ARG A 340 -6.42 -17.38 -27.62
CA ARG A 340 -7.68 -16.63 -27.75
C ARG A 340 -8.01 -15.86 -26.47
N SER A 341 -7.86 -16.52 -25.31
CA SER A 341 -8.09 -15.87 -24.01
C SER A 341 -7.04 -14.80 -23.71
N GLU A 342 -5.79 -14.97 -24.16
CA GLU A 342 -4.77 -13.92 -24.04
C GLU A 342 -5.07 -12.70 -24.92
N TYR A 343 -5.63 -12.88 -26.13
CA TYR A 343 -6.10 -11.78 -26.96
C TYR A 343 -7.26 -11.04 -26.27
N GLU A 344 -8.25 -11.77 -25.77
CA GLU A 344 -9.38 -11.20 -25.02
C GLU A 344 -8.90 -10.46 -23.76
N ARG A 345 -7.96 -11.04 -23.01
CA ARG A 345 -7.33 -10.36 -21.86
C ARG A 345 -6.67 -9.04 -22.27
N ALA A 346 -5.94 -9.02 -23.39
CA ALA A 346 -5.24 -7.82 -23.84
C ALA A 346 -6.24 -6.72 -24.27
N ASP A 347 -7.32 -7.08 -24.96
CA ASP A 347 -8.37 -6.16 -25.38
C ASP A 347 -9.12 -5.57 -24.17
N LEU A 348 -9.54 -6.42 -23.22
CA LEU A 348 -10.19 -5.99 -21.98
C LEU A 348 -9.28 -5.15 -21.10
N ALA A 349 -8.00 -5.51 -20.98
CA ALA A 349 -7.03 -4.71 -20.23
C ALA A 349 -6.85 -3.31 -20.84
N ARG A 350 -6.86 -3.20 -22.18
CA ARG A 350 -6.83 -1.90 -22.88
C ARG A 350 -8.10 -1.09 -22.60
N GLU A 351 -9.26 -1.70 -22.65
CA GLU A 351 -10.52 -1.04 -22.32
C GLU A 351 -10.52 -0.50 -20.89
N ILE A 352 -10.08 -1.32 -19.92
CA ILE A 352 -9.93 -0.92 -18.52
C ILE A 352 -8.95 0.25 -18.37
N GLN A 353 -7.81 0.24 -19.04
CA GLN A 353 -6.84 1.34 -19.02
C GLN A 353 -7.46 2.65 -19.57
N LEU A 354 -8.28 2.57 -20.63
CA LEU A 354 -8.98 3.73 -21.16
C LEU A 354 -10.02 4.28 -20.17
N LEU A 355 -10.80 3.42 -19.51
CA LEU A 355 -11.73 3.82 -18.46
C LEU A 355 -10.97 4.49 -17.29
N MET A 356 -9.86 3.91 -16.86
CA MET A 356 -9.02 4.46 -15.78
C MET A 356 -8.39 5.81 -16.14
N SER A 357 -8.22 6.13 -17.43
CA SER A 357 -7.67 7.43 -17.83
C SER A 357 -8.60 8.62 -17.49
N SER A 358 -9.87 8.37 -17.22
CA SER A 358 -10.86 9.39 -16.83
C SER A 358 -10.88 9.69 -15.32
N VAL A 359 -10.21 8.89 -14.51
CA VAL A 359 -10.13 8.98 -13.05
C VAL A 359 -8.68 8.85 -12.58
N ASP A 360 -8.41 9.12 -11.32
CA ASP A 360 -7.05 8.98 -10.79
C ASP A 360 -6.75 7.54 -10.33
N ALA A 361 -7.78 6.82 -9.86
CA ALA A 361 -7.74 5.39 -9.55
C ALA A 361 -9.15 4.80 -9.51
N LEU A 362 -9.26 3.47 -9.54
CA LEU A 362 -10.49 2.79 -9.16
C LEU A 362 -10.52 2.62 -7.64
N LEU A 363 -11.69 2.71 -7.06
CA LEU A 363 -11.97 2.44 -5.67
C LEU A 363 -13.07 1.39 -5.59
N VAL A 364 -12.79 0.28 -4.93
CA VAL A 364 -13.72 -0.83 -4.80
C VAL A 364 -13.78 -1.34 -3.35
N PRO A 365 -14.88 -2.01 -2.93
CA PRO A 365 -14.83 -2.86 -1.76
C PRO A 365 -13.70 -3.89 -1.92
N THR A 366 -12.92 -4.18 -0.88
CA THR A 366 -11.90 -5.22 -0.99
C THR A 366 -12.54 -6.59 -1.27
N SER A 367 -13.71 -6.84 -0.68
CA SER A 367 -14.55 -8.01 -0.96
C SER A 367 -16.03 -7.62 -0.82
N PRO A 368 -16.94 -8.22 -1.61
CA PRO A 368 -18.37 -7.88 -1.57
C PRO A 368 -19.11 -8.43 -0.34
N ARG A 369 -18.55 -9.44 0.30
CA ARG A 369 -19.13 -10.10 1.48
C ARG A 369 -18.06 -10.70 2.37
N HIS A 370 -18.40 -10.98 3.62
CA HIS A 370 -17.52 -11.67 4.55
C HIS A 370 -18.22 -12.96 5.05
N PRO A 371 -17.91 -14.13 4.46
CA PRO A 371 -18.56 -15.38 4.82
C PRO A 371 -18.01 -16.01 6.09
N THR A 372 -18.80 -16.86 6.70
CA THR A 372 -18.36 -17.78 7.75
C THR A 372 -17.57 -18.95 7.16
N ILE A 373 -16.78 -19.62 8.01
CA ILE A 373 -16.10 -20.88 7.66
C ILE A 373 -17.12 -21.93 7.23
N ALA A 374 -18.25 -22.06 7.93
CA ALA A 374 -19.32 -23.00 7.63
C ALA A 374 -19.98 -22.76 6.24
N GLU A 375 -20.18 -21.48 5.85
CA GLU A 375 -20.67 -21.17 4.49
C GLU A 375 -19.69 -21.60 3.41
N VAL A 376 -18.38 -21.44 3.64
CA VAL A 376 -17.36 -21.89 2.69
C VAL A 376 -17.28 -23.42 2.63
N GLU A 377 -17.43 -24.12 3.74
CA GLU A 377 -17.48 -25.59 3.76
C GLU A 377 -18.70 -26.14 3.00
N ALA A 378 -19.84 -25.46 3.10
CA ALA A 378 -21.08 -25.85 2.41
C ALA A 378 -21.00 -25.62 0.88
N ASP A 379 -20.36 -24.54 0.42
CA ASP A 379 -20.14 -24.24 -1.00
C ASP A 379 -18.76 -23.61 -1.23
N PRO A 380 -17.71 -24.43 -1.30
CA PRO A 380 -16.32 -23.95 -1.34
C PRO A 380 -15.92 -23.28 -2.66
N VAL A 381 -16.70 -23.44 -3.72
CA VAL A 381 -16.38 -22.89 -5.04
C VAL A 381 -17.10 -21.54 -5.25
N THR A 382 -18.42 -21.50 -5.09
CA THR A 382 -19.21 -20.29 -5.34
C THR A 382 -18.86 -19.19 -4.35
N VAL A 383 -18.81 -19.51 -3.04
CA VAL A 383 -18.48 -18.54 -2.01
C VAL A 383 -17.08 -17.95 -2.23
N ASN A 384 -16.09 -18.78 -2.56
CA ASN A 384 -14.76 -18.31 -2.91
C ASN A 384 -14.77 -17.37 -4.14
N SER A 385 -15.54 -17.72 -5.19
CA SER A 385 -15.62 -16.93 -6.42
C SER A 385 -16.21 -15.55 -6.16
N GLN A 386 -17.20 -15.45 -5.27
CA GLN A 386 -17.80 -14.18 -4.85
C GLN A 386 -16.79 -13.23 -4.23
N LEU A 387 -15.85 -13.74 -3.41
CA LEU A 387 -14.82 -12.90 -2.77
C LEU A 387 -13.90 -12.21 -3.78
N GLY A 388 -13.69 -12.81 -4.95
CA GLY A 388 -12.82 -12.29 -6.01
C GLY A 388 -13.47 -11.26 -6.94
N THR A 389 -14.74 -10.89 -6.75
CA THR A 389 -15.51 -10.01 -7.64
C THR A 389 -14.76 -8.71 -7.98
N TYR A 390 -14.12 -8.08 -7.00
CA TYR A 390 -13.43 -6.81 -7.17
C TYR A 390 -11.90 -6.94 -7.24
N THR A 391 -11.35 -8.15 -7.15
CA THR A 391 -9.90 -8.35 -7.07
C THR A 391 -9.30 -9.16 -8.22
N ASN A 392 -10.05 -10.10 -8.81
CA ASN A 392 -9.50 -11.09 -9.77
C ASN A 392 -8.97 -10.46 -11.07
N PHE A 393 -9.50 -9.32 -11.52
CA PHE A 393 -9.06 -8.67 -12.77
C PHE A 393 -7.74 -7.92 -12.65
N VAL A 394 -7.33 -7.53 -11.44
CA VAL A 394 -6.27 -6.53 -11.20
C VAL A 394 -4.92 -6.96 -11.77
N ASN A 395 -4.52 -8.23 -11.55
CA ASN A 395 -3.25 -8.75 -12.06
C ASN A 395 -3.31 -9.00 -13.57
N LEU A 396 -4.48 -9.43 -14.09
CA LEU A 396 -4.72 -9.60 -15.54
C LEU A 396 -4.64 -8.26 -16.30
N ALA A 397 -5.10 -7.17 -15.69
CA ALA A 397 -5.06 -5.82 -16.24
C ALA A 397 -3.73 -5.08 -16.02
N ASP A 398 -2.73 -5.72 -15.42
CA ASP A 398 -1.43 -5.12 -15.06
C ASP A 398 -1.57 -3.85 -14.21
N CYS A 399 -2.36 -3.91 -13.13
CA CYS A 399 -2.56 -2.82 -12.19
C CYS A 399 -1.80 -3.04 -10.88
N SER A 400 -1.44 -1.95 -10.19
CA SER A 400 -1.07 -1.94 -8.77
C SER A 400 -2.30 -1.78 -7.89
N ALA A 401 -2.25 -2.22 -6.63
CA ALA A 401 -3.37 -2.06 -5.71
C ALA A 401 -2.94 -1.94 -4.25
N LEU A 402 -3.74 -1.22 -3.47
CA LEU A 402 -3.54 -1.04 -2.04
C LEU A 402 -4.88 -1.24 -1.32
N ALA A 403 -4.97 -2.33 -0.54
CA ALA A 403 -6.09 -2.55 0.37
C ALA A 403 -5.85 -1.79 1.66
N LEU A 404 -6.87 -1.10 2.13
CA LEU A 404 -6.84 -0.20 3.28
C LEU A 404 -8.02 -0.47 4.22
N PRO A 405 -7.84 -0.37 5.53
CA PRO A 405 -8.96 -0.26 6.47
C PRO A 405 -9.86 0.94 6.10
N ALA A 406 -11.17 0.80 6.27
CA ALA A 406 -12.11 1.88 6.01
C ALA A 406 -13.06 2.15 7.18
N VAL A 407 -13.82 1.17 7.60
CA VAL A 407 -14.75 1.25 8.73
C VAL A 407 -14.84 -0.08 9.46
N MET A 408 -15.33 -0.05 10.71
CA MET A 408 -15.85 -1.24 11.35
C MET A 408 -17.33 -1.38 11.00
N ARG A 409 -17.75 -2.60 10.63
CA ARG A 409 -19.15 -2.94 10.35
C ARG A 409 -19.98 -2.96 11.64
N ASP A 410 -21.30 -2.90 11.52
CA ASP A 410 -22.19 -2.92 12.68
C ASP A 410 -22.15 -4.28 13.42
N ASP A 411 -21.74 -5.34 12.74
CA ASP A 411 -21.48 -6.67 13.33
C ASP A 411 -20.04 -6.83 13.87
N MET A 412 -19.29 -5.74 14.06
CA MET A 412 -17.93 -5.71 14.61
C MET A 412 -16.86 -6.40 13.75
N LEU A 413 -17.13 -6.73 12.50
CA LEU A 413 -16.11 -7.15 11.55
C LEU A 413 -15.51 -5.93 10.85
N PRO A 414 -14.23 -5.98 10.44
CA PRO A 414 -13.65 -4.91 9.63
C PRO A 414 -14.21 -4.92 8.21
N PHE A 415 -14.23 -3.73 7.61
CA PHE A 415 -14.49 -3.54 6.20
C PHE A 415 -13.34 -2.76 5.56
N GLY A 416 -12.74 -3.35 4.54
CA GLY A 416 -11.66 -2.76 3.78
C GLY A 416 -12.11 -2.26 2.40
N ILE A 417 -11.44 -1.21 1.94
CA ILE A 417 -11.51 -0.71 0.57
C ILE A 417 -10.20 -1.01 -0.16
N THR A 418 -10.25 -1.10 -1.47
CA THR A 418 -9.06 -1.27 -2.30
C THR A 418 -9.00 -0.17 -3.36
N LEU A 419 -7.90 0.56 -3.37
CA LEU A 419 -7.52 1.45 -4.47
C LEU A 419 -6.73 0.65 -5.50
N ILE A 420 -7.08 0.86 -6.79
CA ILE A 420 -6.45 0.19 -7.92
C ILE A 420 -6.02 1.25 -8.92
N ALA A 421 -4.75 1.23 -9.30
CA ALA A 421 -4.17 2.17 -10.25
C ALA A 421 -3.37 1.43 -11.35
N PRO A 422 -3.08 2.07 -12.49
CA PRO A 422 -2.18 1.50 -13.48
C PRO A 422 -0.85 1.05 -12.87
N ALA A 423 -0.14 0.17 -13.57
CA ALA A 423 1.21 -0.25 -13.16
C ALA A 423 2.10 0.96 -12.85
N TRP A 424 2.96 0.83 -11.83
CA TRP A 424 3.93 1.83 -11.37
C TRP A 424 3.32 3.06 -10.66
N GLN A 425 2.06 2.93 -10.21
CA GLN A 425 1.44 3.95 -9.34
C GLN A 425 1.42 3.53 -7.86
N ASP A 426 2.22 2.56 -7.47
CA ASP A 426 2.29 2.02 -6.11
C ASP A 426 2.58 3.10 -5.06
N ALA A 427 3.56 3.98 -5.32
CA ALA A 427 3.90 5.08 -4.42
C ALA A 427 2.77 6.13 -4.32
N THR A 428 2.01 6.32 -5.40
CA THR A 428 0.83 7.19 -5.42
C THR A 428 -0.26 6.65 -4.49
N LEU A 429 -0.53 5.34 -4.58
CA LEU A 429 -1.48 4.66 -3.70
C LEU A 429 -1.03 4.73 -2.24
N ALA A 430 0.27 4.51 -1.97
CA ALA A 430 0.83 4.60 -0.62
C ALA A 430 0.75 6.02 -0.05
N ALA A 431 1.03 7.05 -0.84
CA ALA A 431 0.93 8.44 -0.40
C ALA A 431 -0.51 8.81 0.02
N PHE A 432 -1.51 8.39 -0.76
CA PHE A 432 -2.92 8.54 -0.38
C PHE A 432 -3.25 7.71 0.86
N GLY A 433 -2.83 6.45 0.89
CA GLY A 433 -3.13 5.52 1.98
C GLY A 433 -2.63 6.01 3.35
N LYS A 434 -1.45 6.65 3.42
CA LYS A 434 -0.95 7.27 4.66
C LYS A 434 -1.86 8.38 5.17
N GLN A 435 -2.30 9.26 4.27
CA GLN A 435 -3.22 10.35 4.63
C GLN A 435 -4.60 9.80 5.03
N TRP A 436 -5.08 8.77 4.31
CA TRP A 436 -6.33 8.11 4.62
C TRP A 436 -6.31 7.43 6.01
N GLN A 437 -5.26 6.65 6.33
CA GLN A 437 -5.13 6.04 7.67
C GLN A 437 -5.13 7.11 8.77
N ASN A 438 -4.40 8.21 8.55
CA ASN A 438 -4.40 9.34 9.49
C ASN A 438 -5.78 10.00 9.63
N PHE A 439 -6.59 10.03 8.58
CA PHE A 439 -7.93 10.61 8.63
C PHE A 439 -8.94 9.72 9.35
N ILE A 440 -8.94 8.41 9.07
CA ILE A 440 -9.94 7.49 9.62
C ILE A 440 -9.70 7.11 11.08
N GLN A 441 -8.46 7.16 11.56
CA GLN A 441 -8.03 6.89 12.94
C GLN A 441 -8.57 5.58 13.53
N LEU A 442 -8.67 4.50 12.71
CA LEU A 442 -9.00 3.18 13.23
C LEU A 442 -7.83 2.60 14.01
N PRO A 443 -8.07 1.78 15.04
CA PRO A 443 -7.00 1.03 15.72
C PRO A 443 -6.23 0.16 14.72
N LEU A 444 -4.94 -0.07 14.99
CA LEU A 444 -4.08 -0.91 14.15
C LEU A 444 -4.45 -2.40 14.31
N GLY A 445 -4.94 -3.02 13.24
CA GLY A 445 -5.34 -4.43 13.24
C GLY A 445 -6.36 -4.72 14.34
N LYS A 446 -6.09 -5.74 15.15
CA LYS A 446 -6.85 -6.14 16.37
C LYS A 446 -6.10 -5.79 17.66
N THR A 447 -5.21 -4.80 17.62
CA THR A 447 -4.26 -4.54 18.72
C THR A 447 -4.70 -3.45 19.70
N GLU A 448 -5.79 -2.74 19.46
CA GLU A 448 -6.23 -1.56 20.23
C GLU A 448 -5.24 -0.37 20.20
N LYS A 449 -4.07 -0.50 19.53
CA LYS A 449 -3.15 0.62 19.38
C LYS A 449 -3.71 1.66 18.42
N PRO A 450 -3.59 2.94 18.74
CA PRO A 450 -4.01 4.01 17.83
C PRO A 450 -3.13 4.03 16.58
N THR A 451 -3.69 4.50 15.47
CA THR A 451 -2.89 4.86 14.28
C THR A 451 -1.90 5.96 14.65
N PRO A 452 -0.59 5.80 14.37
CA PRO A 452 0.40 6.85 14.60
C PRO A 452 0.04 8.13 13.84
N GLU A 453 0.37 9.28 14.42
CA GLU A 453 0.22 10.56 13.73
C GLU A 453 1.06 10.57 12.44
N PHE A 454 0.45 11.00 11.35
CA PHE A 454 1.16 11.17 10.08
C PHE A 454 2.07 12.40 10.15
N ILE A 455 3.37 12.16 10.17
CA ILE A 455 4.38 13.23 10.07
C ILE A 455 4.84 13.28 8.62
N PRO A 456 4.57 14.38 7.87
CA PRO A 456 5.03 14.53 6.50
C PRO A 456 6.55 14.38 6.37
N SER A 457 7.01 13.74 5.29
CA SER A 457 8.45 13.63 5.02
C SER A 457 9.11 15.01 4.98
N LYS A 458 10.27 15.16 5.62
CA LYS A 458 11.05 16.41 5.59
C LYS A 458 11.61 16.75 4.22
N THR A 459 11.75 15.76 3.33
CA THR A 459 12.27 15.92 1.97
C THR A 459 11.19 15.62 0.93
N ALA A 460 11.32 16.22 -0.25
CA ALA A 460 10.48 15.85 -1.39
C ALA A 460 10.78 14.40 -1.83
N PRO A 461 9.78 13.67 -2.34
CA PRO A 461 10.01 12.38 -2.96
C PRO A 461 10.95 12.48 -4.18
N ALA A 462 11.55 11.37 -4.58
CA ALA A 462 12.34 11.32 -5.82
C ALA A 462 11.48 11.78 -7.02
N GLY A 463 12.05 12.62 -7.88
CA GLY A 463 11.33 13.20 -9.03
C GLY A 463 10.41 14.38 -8.69
N TYR A 464 10.47 14.94 -7.48
CA TYR A 464 9.69 16.11 -7.05
C TYR A 464 10.57 17.21 -6.48
N VAL A 465 10.06 18.44 -6.53
CA VAL A 465 10.63 19.62 -5.88
C VAL A 465 9.63 20.11 -4.84
N ARG A 466 10.07 20.22 -3.57
CA ARG A 466 9.27 20.84 -2.51
C ARG A 466 9.28 22.34 -2.69
N LEU A 467 8.07 22.91 -2.87
CA LEU A 467 7.84 24.33 -3.13
C LEU A 467 6.97 24.95 -2.04
N ALA A 468 7.45 26.00 -1.42
CA ALA A 468 6.66 26.85 -0.51
C ALA A 468 5.94 27.95 -1.29
N VAL A 469 4.63 28.03 -1.13
CA VAL A 469 3.79 29.08 -1.71
C VAL A 469 3.20 29.98 -0.62
N VAL A 470 3.04 31.27 -0.90
CA VAL A 470 2.69 32.26 0.13
C VAL A 470 1.50 33.14 -0.26
N GLY A 471 1.07 33.12 -1.53
CA GLY A 471 0.09 34.09 -2.06
C GLY A 471 -1.10 33.44 -2.76
N ALA A 472 -1.34 33.83 -4.00
CA ALA A 472 -2.46 33.39 -4.81
C ALA A 472 -2.43 31.86 -5.13
N HIS A 473 -1.33 31.17 -4.86
CA HIS A 473 -1.19 29.74 -5.02
C HIS A 473 -1.58 28.93 -3.76
N LEU A 474 -1.87 29.58 -2.62
CA LEU A 474 -2.39 28.88 -1.43
C LEU A 474 -3.71 28.17 -1.75
N THR A 475 -4.01 27.08 -1.07
CA THR A 475 -5.26 26.33 -1.22
C THR A 475 -6.48 27.24 -1.13
N GLY A 476 -7.40 27.14 -2.10
CA GLY A 476 -8.59 27.98 -2.20
C GLY A 476 -8.35 29.40 -2.75
N MET A 477 -7.12 29.79 -3.09
CA MET A 477 -6.79 31.06 -3.75
C MET A 477 -6.77 30.90 -5.29
N PRO A 478 -6.92 32.01 -6.04
CA PRO A 478 -7.19 31.96 -7.50
C PRO A 478 -6.18 31.22 -8.38
N LEU A 479 -4.89 31.18 -8.00
CA LEU A 479 -3.85 30.52 -8.80
C LEU A 479 -3.48 29.11 -8.27
N ASN A 480 -4.17 28.61 -7.24
CA ASN A 480 -3.91 27.24 -6.75
C ASN A 480 -4.14 26.18 -7.84
N VAL A 481 -5.08 26.45 -8.76
CA VAL A 481 -5.34 25.60 -9.94
C VAL A 481 -4.07 25.29 -10.75
N GLN A 482 -3.10 26.21 -10.82
CA GLN A 482 -1.83 25.99 -11.54
C GLN A 482 -0.97 24.89 -10.90
N LEU A 483 -1.05 24.68 -9.59
CA LEU A 483 -0.43 23.56 -8.89
C LEU A 483 -1.22 22.27 -9.14
N GLN A 484 -2.55 22.33 -9.07
CA GLN A 484 -3.43 21.18 -9.28
C GLN A 484 -3.33 20.62 -10.70
N GLU A 485 -3.34 21.46 -11.73
CA GLU A 485 -3.14 21.06 -13.14
C GLU A 485 -1.80 20.37 -13.39
N ARG A 486 -0.79 20.66 -12.57
CA ARG A 486 0.52 20.02 -12.59
C ARG A 486 0.62 18.80 -11.70
N LYS A 487 -0.50 18.37 -11.10
CA LYS A 487 -0.55 17.26 -10.15
C LYS A 487 0.43 17.43 -8.97
N ALA A 488 0.60 18.68 -8.52
CA ALA A 488 1.35 18.95 -7.32
C ALA A 488 0.58 18.45 -6.09
N ILE A 489 1.31 17.93 -5.09
CA ILE A 489 0.75 17.33 -3.89
C ILE A 489 0.87 18.31 -2.75
N PHE A 490 -0.24 18.62 -2.08
CA PHE A 490 -0.22 19.35 -0.82
C PHE A 490 0.47 18.49 0.25
N VAL A 491 1.44 19.08 0.95
CA VAL A 491 2.21 18.40 2.01
C VAL A 491 1.73 18.85 3.38
N GLU A 492 1.83 20.14 3.65
CA GLU A 492 1.45 20.74 4.92
C GLU A 492 1.32 22.28 4.82
N SER A 493 0.64 22.86 5.80
CA SER A 493 0.72 24.30 6.09
C SER A 493 1.70 24.51 7.25
N THR A 494 2.67 25.40 7.07
CA THR A 494 3.72 25.69 8.05
C THR A 494 4.10 27.17 8.02
N PHE A 495 5.23 27.51 8.65
CA PHE A 495 5.70 28.88 8.74
C PHE A 495 7.13 29.01 8.21
N THR A 496 7.46 30.20 7.67
CA THR A 496 8.87 30.58 7.45
C THR A 496 9.57 30.76 8.80
N SER A 497 10.90 30.80 8.80
CA SER A 497 11.63 31.34 9.94
C SER A 497 11.21 32.82 10.19
N ASN A 498 11.53 33.32 11.36
CA ASN A 498 11.21 34.71 11.76
C ASN A 498 12.06 35.79 11.04
N SER A 499 12.84 35.42 10.03
CA SER A 499 13.68 36.34 9.27
C SER A 499 12.99 36.93 8.02
N TYR A 500 11.70 36.69 7.82
CA TYR A 500 11.00 37.13 6.61
C TYR A 500 10.03 38.26 6.89
N ARG A 501 9.85 39.13 5.86
CA ARG A 501 8.86 40.21 5.83
C ARG A 501 7.94 40.02 4.63
N LEU A 502 6.66 40.33 4.82
CA LEU A 502 5.62 40.17 3.81
C LEU A 502 5.04 41.54 3.44
N PHE A 503 4.96 41.81 2.15
CA PHE A 503 4.45 43.07 1.59
C PHE A 503 3.29 42.81 0.63
N ALA A 504 2.33 43.73 0.58
CA ALA A 504 1.34 43.79 -0.48
C ALA A 504 1.90 44.66 -1.62
N LEU A 505 2.18 44.04 -2.76
CA LEU A 505 2.77 44.73 -3.92
C LEU A 505 1.73 45.63 -4.59
N PRO A 506 2.05 46.91 -4.90
CA PRO A 506 1.13 47.83 -5.55
C PRO A 506 0.87 47.42 -7.02
N ASN A 507 -0.30 47.84 -7.53
CA ASN A 507 -0.64 47.74 -8.97
C ASN A 507 -0.57 46.33 -9.57
N THR A 508 -0.86 45.27 -8.80
CA THR A 508 -0.89 43.89 -9.28
C THR A 508 -2.32 43.35 -9.34
N THR A 509 -2.65 42.66 -10.45
CA THR A 509 -3.93 41.96 -10.65
C THR A 509 -3.64 40.52 -11.08
N PRO A 510 -4.05 39.48 -10.32
CA PRO A 510 -4.58 39.60 -8.95
C PRO A 510 -3.53 40.19 -7.97
N PRO A 511 -3.95 40.67 -6.78
CA PRO A 511 -3.02 41.17 -5.76
C PRO A 511 -1.94 40.13 -5.43
N LYS A 512 -0.68 40.55 -5.32
CA LYS A 512 0.48 39.68 -5.09
C LYS A 512 1.21 40.02 -3.81
N PRO A 513 1.62 39.01 -3.01
CA PRO A 513 2.53 39.22 -1.91
C PRO A 513 3.97 39.30 -2.39
N GLY A 514 4.75 40.21 -1.81
CA GLY A 514 6.20 40.23 -1.89
C GLY A 514 6.80 39.65 -0.61
N LEU A 515 7.38 38.46 -0.65
CA LEU A 515 8.11 37.88 0.48
C LEU A 515 9.60 38.13 0.30
N ILE A 516 10.22 38.81 1.26
CA ILE A 516 11.66 39.07 1.26
C ILE A 516 12.29 38.59 2.58
N ARG A 517 13.54 38.19 2.53
CA ARG A 517 14.34 38.00 3.74
C ARG A 517 14.81 39.36 4.26
N GLY A 518 14.55 39.69 5.52
CA GLY A 518 15.02 40.88 6.17
C GLY A 518 16.55 40.94 6.22
N LYS A 519 17.09 42.16 6.32
CA LYS A 519 18.53 42.37 6.52
C LYS A 519 18.93 41.95 7.94
N THR A 520 20.20 41.66 8.14
CA THR A 520 20.74 41.34 9.45
C THR A 520 20.42 42.46 10.44
N GLY A 521 19.68 42.17 11.53
CA GLY A 521 19.22 43.11 12.53
C GLY A 521 17.82 43.71 12.31
N GLU A 522 17.15 43.41 11.17
CA GLU A 522 15.73 43.73 10.98
C GLU A 522 14.84 42.64 11.60
N THR A 523 13.77 43.07 12.25
CA THR A 523 12.77 42.19 12.84
C THR A 523 11.80 41.74 11.74
N GLY A 524 11.82 40.46 11.40
CA GLY A 524 10.82 39.80 10.56
C GLY A 524 9.76 39.08 11.41
N ALA A 525 8.96 38.25 10.77
CA ALA A 525 7.98 37.39 11.42
C ALA A 525 7.92 36.01 10.76
N GLU A 526 7.30 35.07 11.46
CA GLU A 526 6.89 33.77 10.90
C GLU A 526 5.70 33.99 9.96
N ILE A 527 5.88 33.75 8.66
CA ILE A 527 4.83 33.93 7.64
C ILE A 527 4.28 32.54 7.26
N ILE A 528 2.95 32.41 7.27
CA ILE A 528 2.26 31.18 6.85
C ILE A 528 2.55 30.90 5.38
N VAL A 529 3.00 29.68 5.12
CA VAL A 529 3.24 29.11 3.79
C VAL A 529 2.62 27.74 3.68
N GLU A 530 2.30 27.31 2.47
CA GLU A 530 1.94 25.92 2.18
C GLU A 530 3.05 25.27 1.40
N LEU A 531 3.41 24.04 1.79
CA LEU A 531 4.38 23.23 1.07
C LEU A 531 3.66 22.30 0.10
N TRP A 532 4.17 22.29 -1.13
CA TRP A 532 3.67 21.45 -2.21
C TRP A 532 4.83 20.71 -2.87
N ASP A 533 4.69 19.42 -3.10
CA ASP A 533 5.62 18.64 -3.90
C ASP A 533 5.19 18.71 -5.36
N VAL A 534 5.99 19.40 -6.18
CA VAL A 534 5.72 19.64 -7.60
C VAL A 534 6.56 18.66 -8.43
N PRO A 535 5.97 17.89 -9.38
CA PRO A 535 6.74 17.01 -10.26
C PRO A 535 7.87 17.77 -10.96
N LEU A 536 9.08 17.23 -10.92
CA LEU A 536 10.27 17.88 -11.47
C LEU A 536 10.11 18.22 -12.97
N GLU A 537 9.47 17.32 -13.73
CA GLU A 537 9.15 17.52 -15.14
C GLU A 537 8.17 18.67 -15.41
N LYS A 538 7.33 19.02 -14.44
CA LYS A 538 6.36 20.14 -14.53
C LYS A 538 6.87 21.42 -13.87
N PHE A 539 7.94 21.34 -13.08
CA PHE A 539 8.44 22.46 -12.29
C PHE A 539 8.89 23.63 -13.20
N GLY A 540 9.59 23.35 -14.30
CA GLY A 540 10.00 24.37 -15.26
C GLY A 540 8.80 25.12 -15.87
N SER A 541 7.73 24.39 -16.24
CA SER A 541 6.49 25.00 -16.77
C SER A 541 5.73 25.81 -15.72
N PHE A 542 5.87 25.50 -14.43
CA PHE A 542 5.32 26.29 -13.35
C PHE A 542 6.11 27.60 -13.16
N VAL A 543 7.44 27.50 -13.11
CA VAL A 543 8.33 28.66 -12.94
C VAL A 543 8.15 29.67 -14.08
N ALA A 544 7.93 29.21 -15.31
CA ALA A 544 7.68 30.06 -16.47
C ALA A 544 6.42 30.94 -16.35
N LEU A 545 5.47 30.62 -15.46
CA LEU A 545 4.27 31.41 -15.19
C LEU A 545 4.50 32.54 -14.18
N ILE A 546 5.65 32.57 -13.51
CA ILE A 546 5.93 33.52 -12.43
C ILE A 546 6.41 34.83 -13.04
N PRO A 547 5.62 35.92 -12.97
CA PRO A 547 6.02 37.21 -13.53
C PRO A 547 6.93 37.97 -12.56
N ALA A 548 7.79 38.82 -13.10
CA ALA A 548 8.50 39.79 -12.29
C ALA A 548 7.49 40.63 -11.44
N PRO A 549 7.87 41.07 -10.26
CA PRO A 549 9.16 40.96 -9.58
C PRO A 549 9.30 39.69 -8.70
N LEU A 550 8.45 38.71 -8.92
CA LEU A 550 8.51 37.43 -8.17
C LEU A 550 9.48 36.45 -8.84
N GLY A 551 10.07 35.59 -8.03
CA GLY A 551 10.95 34.50 -8.50
C GLY A 551 10.92 33.32 -7.51
N ILE A 552 11.69 32.28 -7.83
CA ILE A 552 11.89 31.14 -6.93
C ILE A 552 13.30 31.21 -6.34
N GLY A 553 13.35 31.18 -5.01
CA GLY A 553 14.58 31.11 -4.24
C GLY A 553 14.59 29.96 -3.25
N THR A 554 15.39 30.08 -2.21
CA THR A 554 15.42 29.14 -1.09
C THR A 554 14.87 29.83 0.16
N LEU A 555 13.83 29.27 0.75
CA LEU A 555 13.22 29.71 1.99
C LEU A 555 13.67 28.83 3.15
N SER A 556 13.98 29.47 4.30
CA SER A 556 14.18 28.78 5.57
C SER A 556 12.85 28.73 6.31
N LEU A 557 12.45 27.54 6.76
CA LEU A 557 11.23 27.30 7.54
C LEU A 557 11.51 27.45 9.04
N LYS A 558 10.46 27.52 9.83
CA LYS A 558 10.51 27.63 11.30
C LYS A 558 11.27 26.45 11.95
N ASP A 559 11.15 25.26 11.39
CA ASP A 559 11.79 24.03 11.87
C ASP A 559 13.21 23.80 11.33
N GLY A 560 13.78 24.79 10.64
CA GLY A 560 15.15 24.75 10.10
C GLY A 560 15.27 24.09 8.72
N ARG A 561 14.19 23.54 8.13
CA ARG A 561 14.24 23.04 6.75
C ARG A 561 14.46 24.18 5.75
N GLU A 562 15.16 23.86 4.67
CA GLU A 562 15.27 24.75 3.50
C GLU A 562 14.51 24.15 2.32
N VAL A 563 13.63 24.94 1.69
CA VAL A 563 12.79 24.54 0.56
C VAL A 563 12.84 25.57 -0.55
N LYS A 564 12.51 25.17 -1.78
CA LYS A 564 12.25 26.17 -2.82
C LYS A 564 10.97 26.93 -2.51
N GLY A 565 10.90 28.21 -2.87
CA GLY A 565 9.70 29.00 -2.62
C GLY A 565 9.73 30.37 -3.26
N PHE A 566 8.58 31.03 -3.23
CA PHE A 566 8.42 32.36 -3.80
C PHE A 566 9.21 33.38 -3.01
N ILE A 567 9.99 34.18 -3.71
CA ILE A 567 10.68 35.37 -3.23
C ILE A 567 10.32 36.57 -4.10
N CYS A 568 10.56 37.79 -3.58
CA CYS A 568 10.37 39.01 -4.30
C CYS A 568 11.71 39.77 -4.42
N GLU A 569 11.91 40.47 -5.54
CA GLU A 569 13.03 41.39 -5.68
C GLU A 569 12.93 42.51 -4.64
N GLY A 570 14.04 42.84 -3.98
CA GLY A 570 14.07 43.82 -2.90
C GLY A 570 13.63 45.22 -3.33
N ALA A 571 13.91 45.65 -4.57
CA ALA A 571 13.48 46.91 -5.12
C ALA A 571 11.95 47.04 -5.27
N ALA A 572 11.25 45.96 -5.46
CA ALA A 572 9.79 45.96 -5.69
C ALA A 572 8.96 46.17 -4.42
N VAL A 573 9.57 46.12 -3.24
CA VAL A 573 8.90 46.41 -1.98
C VAL A 573 9.05 47.85 -1.53
N GLU A 574 9.82 48.67 -2.29
CA GLU A 574 9.87 50.12 -2.05
C GLU A 574 8.50 50.74 -2.33
N GLY A 575 7.91 51.40 -1.33
CA GLY A 575 6.55 51.93 -1.40
C GLY A 575 5.41 50.92 -1.29
N ALA A 576 5.69 49.62 -1.13
CA ALA A 576 4.69 48.59 -0.86
C ALA A 576 4.24 48.61 0.60
N THR A 577 2.99 48.19 0.84
CA THR A 577 2.44 48.11 2.20
C THR A 577 3.02 46.93 2.94
N ASP A 578 3.68 47.19 4.08
CA ASP A 578 4.16 46.13 4.97
C ASP A 578 2.99 45.48 5.71
N ILE A 579 2.77 44.19 5.46
CA ILE A 579 1.72 43.37 6.06
C ILE A 579 2.28 42.21 6.91
N THR A 580 3.56 42.28 7.27
CA THR A 580 4.27 41.30 8.07
C THR A 580 3.55 40.95 9.37
N HIS A 581 2.98 41.96 10.03
CA HIS A 581 2.25 41.81 11.29
C HIS A 581 0.97 40.95 11.19
N LEU A 582 0.45 40.74 9.97
CA LEU A 582 -0.71 39.87 9.73
C LEU A 582 -0.34 38.39 9.67
N GLY A 583 0.94 38.04 9.60
CA GLY A 583 1.44 36.66 9.60
C GLY A 583 1.11 35.83 8.35
N GLY A 584 0.37 36.38 7.35
CA GLY A 584 0.05 35.61 6.14
C GLY A 584 -0.92 36.30 5.18
N TRP A 585 -0.90 35.86 3.93
CA TRP A 585 -1.66 36.46 2.83
C TRP A 585 -3.18 36.38 2.98
N ARG A 586 -3.71 35.25 3.48
CA ARG A 586 -5.16 35.10 3.71
C ARG A 586 -5.70 36.13 4.70
N ALA A 587 -4.94 36.43 5.76
CA ALA A 587 -5.31 37.46 6.74
C ALA A 587 -5.38 38.85 6.10
N TYR A 588 -4.43 39.17 5.21
CA TYR A 588 -4.45 40.43 4.46
C TYR A 588 -5.68 40.51 3.54
N ILE A 589 -5.94 39.50 2.70
CA ILE A 589 -7.11 39.52 1.80
C ILE A 589 -8.42 39.65 2.58
N LYS A 590 -8.54 38.98 3.73
CA LYS A 590 -9.72 39.13 4.61
C LYS A 590 -9.86 40.54 5.17
N SER A 591 -8.76 41.27 5.42
CA SER A 591 -8.80 42.68 5.90
C SER A 591 -9.31 43.66 4.86
N LEU A 592 -9.16 43.32 3.55
CA LEU A 592 -9.66 44.17 2.44
C LEU A 592 -11.17 44.03 2.21
N GLN A 593 -11.81 42.99 2.77
CA GLN A 593 -13.25 42.74 2.64
C GLN A 593 -14.09 43.36 3.76
N LYS A 594 -13.44 44.02 4.72
CA LYS A 594 -14.06 44.82 5.75
C LYS A 594 -14.07 46.30 5.35
#